data_0d90532b2a5336a5c24fc426bd9a05c6
#
_entry.id   0d90532b2a5336a5c24fc426bd9a05c6
#
_cell.length_a   1.000
_cell.length_b   1.000
_cell.length_c   1.000
_cell.angle_alpha   90.00
_cell.angle_beta   90.00
_cell.angle_gamma   90.00
#
_symmetry.space_group_name_H-M   'P 1'
#
loop_
_entity.id
_entity.type
_entity.pdbx_description
1 polymer ?
#
loop_
_entity_poly.entity_id
_entity_poly.type
_entity_poly.pdbx_seq_one_letter_code
_entity_poly.pdbx_strand_id
1 'polypeptide(L)'
;ETSSVGPFEAWPTGGGGFQYFYGFIGGEANQWYPSLYEGTNPVEPKKTPEEGYHLMEDMTDKAMSWIGQQKALAPDKPFFAYFAPGATHAPHHVPKEWADKYKGKFDQGWDRLREETIARQKALGVIPADCELTARHEEIPAWDAMPEALKPILRRQMEVYAGFMEFTDHHVGRLLDSLERLGILDDTLVYYIVGDNGASAEGTWNGAYNEMANFNGLAALETPEFLMARYDKLGGPESYNHYAVGWAHAMNTPYQWTKQVAS
;
A
#
# COMPACT_ATOMS: atom_id res chain seq x y z
N GLU A 1 15.52 9.34 -2.97
CA GLU A 1 15.13 9.49 -1.57
C GLU A 1 16.09 10.40 -0.82
N THR A 2 15.58 11.17 0.13
CA THR A 2 16.37 12.00 1.02
C THR A 2 16.19 11.53 2.46
N SER A 3 17.07 11.95 3.38
CA SER A 3 16.93 11.62 4.77
C SER A 3 16.10 12.67 5.52
N SER A 4 15.53 12.28 6.67
CA SER A 4 14.78 13.17 7.56
C SER A 4 15.66 14.26 8.22
N VAL A 5 16.97 14.18 8.05
CA VAL A 5 17.91 15.19 8.54
C VAL A 5 18.49 16.06 7.41
N GLY A 6 17.97 15.94 6.21
CA GLY A 6 18.38 16.72 5.05
C GLY A 6 19.26 15.93 4.05
N PRO A 7 19.83 16.59 3.04
CA PRO A 7 19.80 18.06 2.86
C PRO A 7 18.41 18.57 2.47
N PHE A 8 17.93 19.62 3.10
CA PHE A 8 16.58 20.18 2.89
C PHE A 8 16.39 20.74 1.49
N GLU A 9 17.46 21.08 0.78
CA GLU A 9 17.43 21.49 -0.63
C GLU A 9 16.92 20.38 -1.56
N ALA A 10 17.03 19.11 -1.14
CA ALA A 10 16.52 17.96 -1.89
C ALA A 10 15.06 17.62 -1.54
N TRP A 11 14.47 18.29 -0.57
CA TRP A 11 13.08 18.07 -0.19
C TRP A 11 12.11 18.72 -1.19
N PRO A 12 10.83 18.31 -1.21
CA PRO A 12 9.85 18.84 -2.18
C PRO A 12 9.74 20.37 -2.19
N THR A 13 9.76 21.01 -1.01
CA THR A 13 9.72 22.49 -0.90
C THR A 13 11.07 23.18 -1.06
N GLY A 14 12.14 22.41 -1.23
CA GLY A 14 13.45 22.92 -1.61
C GLY A 14 13.68 22.84 -3.11
N GLY A 15 14.60 21.98 -3.53
CA GLY A 15 14.93 21.75 -4.94
C GLY A 15 13.82 21.07 -5.76
N GLY A 16 12.82 20.49 -5.13
CA GLY A 16 11.67 19.86 -5.78
C GLY A 16 10.70 20.86 -6.43
N GLY A 17 10.77 22.15 -6.08
CA GLY A 17 9.97 23.22 -6.70
C GLY A 17 8.51 23.28 -6.26
N PHE A 18 8.09 22.50 -5.27
CA PHE A 18 6.74 22.55 -4.70
C PHE A 18 6.61 23.70 -3.67
N GLN A 19 5.48 24.39 -3.68
CA GLN A 19 5.19 25.44 -2.70
C GLN A 19 4.73 24.88 -1.36
N TYR A 20 4.26 23.65 -1.33
CA TYR A 20 3.74 22.98 -0.15
C TYR A 20 4.13 21.51 -0.14
N PHE A 21 4.39 20.99 1.03
CA PHE A 21 4.60 19.57 1.27
C PHE A 21 3.97 19.18 2.61
N TYR A 22 3.28 18.07 2.62
CA TYR A 22 2.84 17.39 3.83
C TYR A 22 2.96 15.89 3.63
N GLY A 23 3.60 15.21 4.56
CA GLY A 23 3.79 13.77 4.48
C GLY A 23 5.06 13.30 5.20
N PHE A 24 5.58 12.17 4.79
CA PHE A 24 6.79 11.57 5.36
C PHE A 24 7.97 11.66 4.38
N ILE A 25 9.18 11.53 4.92
CA ILE A 25 10.41 11.46 4.16
C ILE A 25 11.02 10.07 4.38
N GLY A 26 11.10 9.29 3.34
CA GLY A 26 11.57 7.90 3.39
C GLY A 26 10.82 7.03 2.40
N GLY A 27 11.25 5.77 2.26
CA GLY A 27 10.66 4.82 1.34
C GLY A 27 9.32 4.23 1.83
N GLU A 28 9.07 4.27 3.13
CA GLU A 28 7.86 3.76 3.78
C GLU A 28 7.50 4.55 5.02
N ALA A 29 6.27 4.38 5.49
CA ALA A 29 5.80 5.00 6.73
C ALA A 29 4.77 4.13 7.43
N ASN A 30 4.86 4.10 8.77
CA ASN A 30 3.79 3.57 9.59
C ASN A 30 2.51 4.40 9.38
N GLN A 31 1.39 3.74 9.07
CA GLN A 31 0.15 4.45 8.75
C GLN A 31 -0.62 4.91 10.01
N TRP A 32 -0.31 4.29 11.17
CA TRP A 32 -0.93 4.62 12.45
C TRP A 32 -0.10 5.61 13.28
N TYR A 33 1.23 5.50 13.19
CA TYR A 33 2.19 6.34 13.92
C TYR A 33 3.27 6.86 12.97
N PRO A 34 2.90 7.69 11.97
CA PRO A 34 3.86 8.19 10.99
C PRO A 34 4.76 9.28 11.57
N SER A 35 5.99 9.37 11.06
CA SER A 35 6.86 10.51 11.26
C SER A 35 6.58 11.52 10.15
N LEU A 36 5.94 12.63 10.47
CA LEU A 36 5.41 13.58 9.50
C LEU A 36 6.15 14.92 9.49
N TYR A 37 6.09 15.56 8.33
CA TYR A 37 6.63 16.89 8.09
C TYR A 37 5.61 17.76 7.34
N GLU A 38 5.54 19.04 7.71
CA GLU A 38 4.86 20.08 6.93
C GLU A 38 5.89 21.12 6.48
N GLY A 39 6.14 21.20 5.17
CA GLY A 39 7.33 21.86 4.65
C GLY A 39 8.59 21.12 5.08
N THR A 40 9.41 21.73 5.95
CA THR A 40 10.60 21.12 6.56
C THR A 40 10.47 20.94 8.07
N ASN A 41 9.29 21.24 8.63
CA ASN A 41 9.06 21.17 10.07
C ASN A 41 8.44 19.81 10.44
N PRO A 42 8.96 19.11 11.43
CA PRO A 42 8.29 17.92 11.96
C PRO A 42 6.96 18.31 12.59
N VAL A 43 5.94 17.47 12.34
CA VAL A 43 4.60 17.67 12.88
C VAL A 43 4.05 16.35 13.42
N GLU A 44 3.20 16.44 14.43
CA GLU A 44 2.50 15.28 14.98
C GLU A 44 1.07 15.20 14.47
N PRO A 45 0.53 13.99 14.28
CA PRO A 45 -0.88 13.81 14.04
C PRO A 45 -1.75 14.44 15.14
N LYS A 46 -2.90 14.99 14.75
CA LYS A 46 -3.83 15.61 15.71
C LYS A 46 -4.67 14.61 16.50
N LYS A 47 -4.66 13.35 16.09
CA LYS A 47 -5.40 12.24 16.67
C LYS A 47 -4.46 11.06 16.90
N THR A 48 -4.81 10.19 17.82
CA THR A 48 -4.18 8.88 17.98
C THR A 48 -4.92 7.82 17.17
N PRO A 49 -4.34 6.62 16.95
CA PRO A 49 -5.06 5.51 16.31
C PRO A 49 -6.36 5.14 17.03
N GLU A 50 -6.39 5.22 18.38
CA GLU A 50 -7.59 4.98 19.20
C GLU A 50 -8.69 6.02 18.95
N GLU A 51 -8.31 7.23 18.55
CA GLU A 51 -9.20 8.32 18.14
C GLU A 51 -9.55 8.26 16.64
N GLY A 52 -9.13 7.19 15.95
CA GLY A 52 -9.41 6.95 14.55
C GLY A 52 -8.44 7.62 13.58
N TYR A 53 -7.18 7.87 13.98
CA TYR A 53 -6.16 8.36 13.06
C TYR A 53 -5.73 7.28 12.07
N HIS A 54 -5.56 7.68 10.81
CA HIS A 54 -4.86 6.92 9.78
C HIS A 54 -4.23 7.86 8.76
N LEU A 55 -2.96 7.61 8.39
CA LEU A 55 -2.18 8.49 7.51
C LEU A 55 -2.84 8.73 6.15
N MET A 56 -3.43 7.69 5.55
CA MET A 56 -4.10 7.83 4.24
C MET A 56 -5.25 8.83 4.29
N GLU A 57 -6.05 8.82 5.35
CA GLU A 57 -7.13 9.79 5.57
C GLU A 57 -6.58 11.20 5.77
N ASP A 58 -5.57 11.34 6.65
CA ASP A 58 -4.96 12.62 6.98
C ASP A 58 -4.32 13.29 5.74
N MET A 59 -3.54 12.55 4.95
CA MET A 59 -2.95 13.07 3.72
C MET A 59 -4.02 13.50 2.72
N THR A 60 -5.11 12.74 2.60
CA THR A 60 -6.23 13.09 1.72
C THR A 60 -6.90 14.38 2.17
N ASP A 61 -7.19 14.52 3.46
CA ASP A 61 -7.79 15.73 4.04
C ASP A 61 -6.90 16.95 3.86
N LYS A 62 -5.58 16.79 4.01
CA LYS A 62 -4.60 17.86 3.76
C LYS A 62 -4.58 18.27 2.29
N ALA A 63 -4.58 17.32 1.35
CA ALA A 63 -4.62 17.62 -0.08
C ALA A 63 -5.90 18.39 -0.46
N MET A 64 -7.06 17.90 -0.01
CA MET A 64 -8.36 18.55 -0.24
C MET A 64 -8.38 19.97 0.33
N SER A 65 -7.90 20.14 1.56
CA SER A 65 -7.83 21.43 2.23
C SER A 65 -6.94 22.42 1.47
N TRP A 66 -5.74 21.98 1.06
CA TRP A 66 -4.79 22.81 0.32
C TRP A 66 -5.36 23.25 -1.02
N ILE A 67 -5.91 22.33 -1.82
CA ILE A 67 -6.52 22.65 -3.13
C ILE A 67 -7.67 23.64 -2.94
N GLY A 68 -8.57 23.40 -1.98
CA GLY A 68 -9.68 24.29 -1.67
C GLY A 68 -9.22 25.69 -1.32
N GLN A 69 -8.18 25.82 -0.49
CA GLN A 69 -7.58 27.13 -0.14
C GLN A 69 -7.00 27.84 -1.36
N GLN A 70 -6.24 27.11 -2.22
CA GLN A 70 -5.66 27.72 -3.43
C GLN A 70 -6.76 28.25 -4.36
N LYS A 71 -7.82 27.48 -4.56
CA LYS A 71 -8.94 27.89 -5.43
C LYS A 71 -9.77 29.03 -4.83
N ALA A 72 -9.89 29.10 -3.51
CA ALA A 72 -10.55 30.23 -2.85
C ALA A 72 -9.76 31.56 -2.94
N LEU A 73 -8.42 31.47 -2.83
CA LEU A 73 -7.54 32.63 -2.85
C LEU A 73 -7.21 33.11 -4.28
N ALA A 74 -7.12 32.21 -5.23
CA ALA A 74 -6.74 32.48 -6.62
C ALA A 74 -7.49 31.53 -7.58
N PRO A 75 -8.80 31.79 -7.85
CA PRO A 75 -9.65 30.86 -8.61
C PRO A 75 -9.09 30.48 -9.99
N ASP A 76 -8.50 31.46 -10.69
CA ASP A 76 -7.98 31.29 -12.05
C ASP A 76 -6.56 30.69 -12.10
N LYS A 77 -5.89 30.60 -10.95
CA LYS A 77 -4.53 30.06 -10.91
C LYS A 77 -4.55 28.52 -11.03
N PRO A 78 -3.85 27.94 -12.01
CA PRO A 78 -3.70 26.50 -12.08
C PRO A 78 -2.90 25.96 -10.89
N PHE A 79 -3.12 24.69 -10.54
CA PHE A 79 -2.36 23.97 -9.53
C PHE A 79 -1.80 22.67 -10.10
N PHE A 80 -0.74 22.18 -9.50
CA PHE A 80 -0.21 20.82 -9.69
C PHE A 80 -0.12 20.16 -8.32
N ALA A 81 -0.78 19.02 -8.17
CA ALA A 81 -0.74 18.21 -6.96
C ALA A 81 -0.12 16.85 -7.27
N TYR A 82 0.93 16.49 -6.56
CA TYR A 82 1.51 15.16 -6.56
C TYR A 82 1.10 14.44 -5.27
N PHE A 83 0.06 13.62 -5.37
CA PHE A 83 -0.49 12.86 -4.25
C PHE A 83 0.11 11.46 -4.26
N ALA A 84 1.12 11.22 -3.43
CA ALA A 84 1.86 9.97 -3.34
C ALA A 84 1.74 9.38 -1.92
N PRO A 85 0.64 8.69 -1.60
CA PRO A 85 0.50 8.03 -0.32
C PRO A 85 1.51 6.87 -0.20
N GLY A 86 1.91 6.52 1.03
CA GLY A 86 2.73 5.33 1.29
C GLY A 86 2.00 4.02 1.04
N ALA A 87 0.69 4.06 0.93
CA ALA A 87 -0.16 2.92 0.60
C ALA A 87 0.00 2.56 -0.91
N THR A 88 0.10 1.28 -1.27
CA THR A 88 -0.01 0.11 -0.39
C THR A 88 1.32 -0.57 -0.10
N HIS A 89 2.41 0.19 -0.02
CA HIS A 89 3.69 -0.34 0.49
C HIS A 89 3.51 -0.83 1.93
N ALA A 90 4.32 -1.80 2.35
CA ALA A 90 4.36 -2.21 3.76
C ALA A 90 4.80 -1.01 4.64
N PRO A 91 4.38 -0.99 5.91
CA PRO A 91 3.50 -1.97 6.58
C PRO A 91 2.06 -1.88 6.08
N HIS A 92 1.42 -3.04 5.88
CA HIS A 92 0.05 -3.09 5.40
C HIS A 92 -0.91 -2.78 6.55
N HIS A 93 -1.14 -1.52 6.79
CA HIS A 93 -1.98 -1.02 7.86
C HIS A 93 -3.35 -0.57 7.33
N VAL A 94 -4.42 -1.07 7.94
CA VAL A 94 -5.79 -0.70 7.55
C VAL A 94 -6.74 -0.95 8.70
N PRO A 95 -7.81 -0.14 8.87
CA PRO A 95 -8.87 -0.44 9.82
C PRO A 95 -9.47 -1.84 9.57
N LYS A 96 -9.69 -2.58 10.66
CA LYS A 96 -10.07 -4.00 10.62
C LYS A 96 -11.29 -4.27 9.74
N GLU A 97 -12.28 -3.39 9.75
CA GLU A 97 -13.52 -3.52 8.97
C GLU A 97 -13.26 -3.54 7.45
N TRP A 98 -12.20 -2.90 6.96
CA TRP A 98 -11.83 -2.96 5.55
C TRP A 98 -11.18 -4.31 5.20
N ALA A 99 -10.30 -4.80 6.04
CA ALA A 99 -9.72 -6.12 5.86
C ALA A 99 -10.80 -7.23 5.93
N ASP A 100 -11.78 -7.08 6.81
CA ASP A 100 -12.86 -8.07 7.03
C ASP A 100 -13.83 -8.19 5.84
N LYS A 101 -13.91 -7.19 4.94
CA LYS A 101 -14.64 -7.28 3.66
C LYS A 101 -14.11 -8.40 2.76
N TYR A 102 -12.83 -8.72 2.92
CA TYR A 102 -12.13 -9.72 2.10
C TYR A 102 -12.03 -11.09 2.74
N LYS A 103 -12.64 -11.28 3.90
CA LYS A 103 -12.61 -12.57 4.60
C LYS A 103 -13.09 -13.72 3.70
N GLY A 104 -12.23 -14.72 3.56
CA GLY A 104 -12.48 -15.91 2.72
C GLY A 104 -12.32 -15.69 1.21
N LYS A 105 -11.92 -14.49 0.75
CA LYS A 105 -11.71 -14.21 -0.68
C LYS A 105 -10.42 -14.80 -1.26
N PHE A 106 -9.54 -15.31 -0.41
CA PHE A 106 -8.24 -15.86 -0.77
C PHE A 106 -8.07 -17.33 -0.34
N ASP A 107 -9.17 -18.03 -0.09
CA ASP A 107 -9.16 -19.43 0.34
C ASP A 107 -8.56 -20.37 -0.69
N GLN A 108 -8.63 -20.01 -1.99
CA GLN A 108 -8.05 -20.79 -3.09
C GLN A 108 -6.52 -20.79 -3.13
N GLY A 109 -5.86 -19.88 -2.39
CA GLY A 109 -4.41 -19.74 -2.38
C GLY A 109 -3.83 -19.05 -3.63
N TRP A 110 -2.52 -18.79 -3.59
CA TRP A 110 -1.86 -17.97 -4.61
C TRP A 110 -1.70 -18.64 -5.98
N ASP A 111 -1.49 -19.97 -6.05
CA ASP A 111 -1.35 -20.64 -7.35
C ASP A 111 -2.67 -20.55 -8.15
N ARG A 112 -3.79 -20.84 -7.51
CA ARG A 112 -5.10 -20.73 -8.14
C ARG A 112 -5.48 -19.30 -8.45
N LEU A 113 -5.14 -18.35 -7.57
CA LEU A 113 -5.37 -16.93 -7.81
C LEU A 113 -4.65 -16.44 -9.08
N ARG A 114 -3.44 -16.94 -9.38
CA ARG A 114 -2.71 -16.62 -10.61
C ARG A 114 -3.47 -17.07 -11.86
N GLU A 115 -3.97 -18.31 -11.84
CA GLU A 115 -4.76 -18.86 -12.95
C GLU A 115 -6.05 -18.05 -13.20
N GLU A 116 -6.75 -17.69 -12.12
CA GLU A 116 -7.96 -16.88 -12.20
C GLU A 116 -7.66 -15.45 -12.68
N THR A 117 -6.52 -14.89 -12.26
CA THR A 117 -6.11 -13.53 -12.63
C THR A 117 -5.78 -13.44 -14.11
N ILE A 118 -4.94 -14.35 -14.66
CA ILE A 118 -4.63 -14.30 -16.09
C ILE A 118 -5.86 -14.52 -16.96
N ALA A 119 -6.78 -15.39 -16.54
CA ALA A 119 -8.03 -15.61 -17.24
C ALA A 119 -8.88 -14.33 -17.30
N ARG A 120 -8.99 -13.59 -16.19
CA ARG A 120 -9.69 -12.30 -16.16
C ARG A 120 -8.98 -11.23 -16.98
N GLN A 121 -7.66 -11.15 -16.92
CA GLN A 121 -6.86 -10.18 -17.68
C GLN A 121 -7.07 -10.37 -19.19
N LYS A 122 -7.07 -11.62 -19.67
CA LYS A 122 -7.39 -11.95 -21.06
C LYS A 122 -8.83 -11.57 -21.45
N ALA A 123 -9.79 -11.92 -20.59
CA ALA A 123 -11.20 -11.61 -20.84
C ALA A 123 -11.48 -10.09 -20.90
N LEU A 124 -10.74 -9.30 -20.12
CA LEU A 124 -10.83 -7.84 -20.10
C LEU A 124 -9.99 -7.18 -21.21
N GLY A 125 -9.14 -7.94 -21.91
CA GLY A 125 -8.27 -7.41 -22.97
C GLY A 125 -7.13 -6.54 -22.47
N VAL A 126 -6.77 -6.65 -21.18
CA VAL A 126 -5.64 -5.89 -20.59
C VAL A 126 -4.28 -6.53 -20.87
N ILE A 127 -4.29 -7.80 -21.29
CA ILE A 127 -3.13 -8.51 -21.82
C ILE A 127 -3.49 -9.22 -23.14
N PRO A 128 -2.50 -9.56 -24.01
CA PRO A 128 -2.76 -10.34 -25.23
C PRO A 128 -3.43 -11.69 -24.90
N ALA A 129 -4.34 -12.13 -25.79
CA ALA A 129 -5.07 -13.39 -25.58
C ALA A 129 -4.15 -14.63 -25.57
N ASP A 130 -3.03 -14.58 -26.29
CA ASP A 130 -2.00 -15.60 -26.39
C ASP A 130 -0.93 -15.51 -25.29
N CYS A 131 -1.03 -14.53 -24.38
CA CYS A 131 -0.11 -14.42 -23.24
C CYS A 131 -0.14 -15.70 -22.40
N GLU A 132 1.04 -16.23 -22.09
CA GLU A 132 1.17 -17.42 -21.26
C GLU A 132 1.44 -17.05 -19.80
N LEU A 133 0.90 -17.83 -18.88
CA LEU A 133 1.20 -17.70 -17.46
C LEU A 133 2.62 -18.19 -17.20
N THR A 134 3.47 -17.34 -16.63
CA THR A 134 4.81 -17.74 -16.23
C THR A 134 4.77 -18.83 -15.17
N ALA A 135 5.74 -19.74 -15.18
CA ALA A 135 5.87 -20.76 -14.15
C ALA A 135 6.09 -20.12 -12.76
N ARG A 136 5.58 -20.77 -11.74
CA ARG A 136 5.94 -20.38 -10.37
C ARG A 136 7.43 -20.65 -10.16
N HIS A 137 8.15 -19.69 -9.59
CA HIS A 137 9.57 -19.85 -9.27
C HIS A 137 9.76 -20.98 -8.26
N GLU A 138 10.82 -21.77 -8.41
CA GLU A 138 11.07 -22.96 -7.57
C GLU A 138 11.26 -22.63 -6.08
N GLU A 139 11.79 -21.44 -5.78
CA GLU A 139 11.97 -20.95 -4.41
C GLU A 139 10.66 -20.50 -3.75
N ILE A 140 9.58 -20.30 -4.51
CA ILE A 140 8.27 -19.96 -3.94
C ILE A 140 7.52 -21.27 -3.68
N PRO A 141 7.18 -21.59 -2.43
CA PRO A 141 6.43 -22.79 -2.12
C PRO A 141 5.08 -22.82 -2.84
N ALA A 142 4.66 -23.99 -3.31
CA ALA A 142 3.28 -24.17 -3.74
C ALA A 142 2.32 -23.94 -2.57
N TRP A 143 1.14 -23.38 -2.84
CA TRP A 143 0.12 -23.21 -1.80
C TRP A 143 -0.22 -24.51 -1.07
N ASP A 144 -0.36 -25.61 -1.83
CA ASP A 144 -0.69 -26.90 -1.27
C ASP A 144 0.44 -27.52 -0.42
N ALA A 145 1.69 -27.07 -0.64
CA ALA A 145 2.84 -27.49 0.16
C ALA A 145 3.00 -26.68 1.46
N MET A 146 2.25 -25.58 1.62
CA MET A 146 2.29 -24.79 2.84
C MET A 146 1.66 -25.53 4.01
N PRO A 147 2.25 -25.44 5.22
CA PRO A 147 1.69 -26.07 6.42
C PRO A 147 0.24 -25.60 6.66
N GLU A 148 -0.66 -26.53 6.93
CA GLU A 148 -2.07 -26.22 7.18
C GLU A 148 -2.28 -25.23 8.33
N ALA A 149 -1.42 -25.29 9.35
CA ALA A 149 -1.44 -24.37 10.48
C ALA A 149 -1.13 -22.91 10.09
N LEU A 150 -0.41 -22.67 8.98
CA LEU A 150 -0.07 -21.33 8.48
C LEU A 150 -1.13 -20.76 7.53
N LYS A 151 -1.87 -21.60 6.82
CA LYS A 151 -2.80 -21.14 5.78
C LYS A 151 -3.80 -20.07 6.27
N PRO A 152 -4.38 -20.16 7.49
CA PRO A 152 -5.26 -19.10 7.98
C PRO A 152 -4.57 -17.73 8.05
N ILE A 153 -3.33 -17.67 8.57
CA ILE A 153 -2.59 -16.42 8.70
C ILE A 153 -2.16 -15.88 7.33
N LEU A 154 -1.75 -16.75 6.40
CA LEU A 154 -1.38 -16.37 5.04
C LEU A 154 -2.55 -15.74 4.29
N ARG A 155 -3.76 -16.31 4.43
CA ARG A 155 -4.98 -15.69 3.87
C ARG A 155 -5.26 -14.33 4.50
N ARG A 156 -5.15 -14.23 5.82
CA ARG A 156 -5.39 -12.98 6.53
C ARG A 156 -4.46 -11.87 6.09
N GLN A 157 -3.18 -12.16 5.84
CA GLN A 157 -2.24 -11.18 5.31
C GLN A 157 -2.72 -10.59 3.97
N MET A 158 -3.23 -11.42 3.08
CA MET A 158 -3.76 -10.95 1.78
C MET A 158 -5.10 -10.23 1.93
N GLU A 159 -5.96 -10.65 2.85
CA GLU A 159 -7.20 -9.92 3.19
C GLU A 159 -6.90 -8.51 3.69
N VAL A 160 -5.88 -8.37 4.56
CA VAL A 160 -5.42 -7.08 5.07
C VAL A 160 -4.89 -6.20 3.93
N TYR A 161 -4.06 -6.77 3.05
CA TYR A 161 -3.53 -6.04 1.90
C TYR A 161 -4.64 -5.56 0.95
N ALA A 162 -5.59 -6.43 0.61
CA ALA A 162 -6.72 -6.09 -0.25
C ALA A 162 -7.61 -5.01 0.38
N GLY A 163 -7.85 -5.10 1.69
CA GLY A 163 -8.56 -4.05 2.44
C GLY A 163 -7.81 -2.73 2.43
N PHE A 164 -6.48 -2.76 2.55
CA PHE A 164 -5.65 -1.56 2.49
C PHE A 164 -5.68 -0.90 1.10
N MET A 165 -5.68 -1.71 0.05
CA MET A 165 -5.84 -1.21 -1.33
C MET A 165 -7.21 -0.55 -1.54
N GLU A 166 -8.31 -1.20 -1.13
CA GLU A 166 -9.66 -0.62 -1.23
C GLU A 166 -9.81 0.65 -0.40
N PHE A 167 -9.22 0.68 0.80
CA PHE A 167 -9.19 1.87 1.66
C PHE A 167 -8.46 3.03 0.99
N THR A 168 -7.35 2.75 0.34
CA THR A 168 -6.58 3.74 -0.42
C THR A 168 -7.39 4.30 -1.58
N ASP A 169 -8.00 3.43 -2.38
CA ASP A 169 -8.86 3.81 -3.52
C ASP A 169 -10.05 4.66 -3.07
N HIS A 170 -10.69 4.28 -1.95
CA HIS A 170 -11.76 5.09 -1.35
C HIS A 170 -11.31 6.52 -1.05
N HIS A 171 -10.12 6.71 -0.48
CA HIS A 171 -9.62 8.04 -0.16
C HIS A 171 -9.17 8.82 -1.40
N VAL A 172 -8.65 8.16 -2.44
CA VAL A 172 -8.45 8.80 -3.74
C VAL A 172 -9.79 9.25 -4.33
N GLY A 173 -10.84 8.44 -4.24
CA GLY A 173 -12.20 8.82 -4.62
C GLY A 173 -12.68 10.09 -3.89
N ARG A 174 -12.46 10.19 -2.56
CA ARG A 174 -12.78 11.41 -1.78
C ARG A 174 -12.07 12.66 -2.31
N LEU A 175 -10.81 12.52 -2.74
CA LEU A 175 -10.05 13.62 -3.35
C LEU A 175 -10.71 14.07 -4.67
N LEU A 176 -11.07 13.13 -5.55
CA LEU A 176 -11.76 13.42 -6.80
C LEU A 176 -13.13 14.05 -6.57
N ASP A 177 -13.93 13.52 -5.65
CA ASP A 177 -15.21 14.12 -5.24
C ASP A 177 -15.03 15.56 -4.74
N SER A 178 -13.90 15.88 -4.13
CA SER A 178 -13.63 17.26 -3.70
C SER A 178 -13.38 18.19 -4.87
N LEU A 179 -12.72 17.74 -5.94
CA LEU A 179 -12.56 18.51 -7.18
C LEU A 179 -13.90 18.73 -7.88
N GLU A 180 -14.77 17.73 -7.87
CA GLU A 180 -16.12 17.84 -8.42
C GLU A 180 -16.95 18.87 -7.64
N ARG A 181 -16.96 18.81 -6.31
CA ARG A 181 -17.64 19.82 -5.45
C ARG A 181 -17.11 21.23 -5.64
N LEU A 182 -15.85 21.40 -5.98
CA LEU A 182 -15.26 22.71 -6.33
C LEU A 182 -15.59 23.15 -7.77
N GLY A 183 -16.23 22.29 -8.57
CA GLY A 183 -16.57 22.57 -9.97
C GLY A 183 -15.36 22.63 -10.91
N ILE A 184 -14.26 21.95 -10.56
CA ILE A 184 -12.99 22.02 -11.32
C ILE A 184 -12.54 20.67 -11.87
N LEU A 185 -13.28 19.60 -11.62
CA LEU A 185 -12.88 18.26 -12.06
C LEU A 185 -12.74 18.15 -13.59
N ASP A 186 -13.69 18.72 -14.34
CA ASP A 186 -13.68 18.70 -15.80
C ASP A 186 -12.51 19.48 -16.43
N ASP A 187 -11.96 20.47 -15.70
CA ASP A 187 -10.78 21.24 -16.09
C ASP A 187 -9.47 20.70 -15.46
N THR A 188 -9.52 19.55 -14.83
CA THR A 188 -8.36 18.93 -14.16
C THR A 188 -7.95 17.65 -14.88
N LEU A 189 -6.71 17.62 -15.37
CA LEU A 189 -6.12 16.38 -15.86
C LEU A 189 -5.68 15.51 -14.67
N VAL A 190 -6.26 14.33 -14.57
CA VAL A 190 -5.97 13.36 -13.49
C VAL A 190 -5.22 12.15 -14.07
N TYR A 191 -4.05 11.88 -13.52
CA TYR A 191 -3.33 10.62 -13.73
C TYR A 191 -3.47 9.76 -12.48
N TYR A 192 -4.10 8.60 -12.60
CA TYR A 192 -4.14 7.60 -11.55
C TYR A 192 -3.19 6.46 -11.90
N ILE A 193 -2.03 6.42 -11.23
CA ILE A 193 -0.99 5.43 -11.45
C ILE A 193 -1.12 4.36 -10.36
N VAL A 194 -1.46 3.13 -10.76
CA VAL A 194 -1.60 1.98 -9.87
C VAL A 194 -0.52 0.96 -10.22
N GLY A 195 0.41 0.72 -9.28
CA GLY A 195 1.54 -0.17 -9.49
C GLY A 195 2.62 0.48 -10.36
N ASP A 196 3.52 1.21 -9.73
CA ASP A 196 4.71 1.81 -10.34
C ASP A 196 5.83 0.79 -10.53
N ASN A 197 5.77 -0.31 -9.78
CA ASN A 197 6.65 -1.48 -9.85
C ASN A 197 5.87 -2.73 -9.43
N GLY A 198 6.51 -3.90 -9.41
CA GLY A 198 5.91 -5.14 -8.97
C GLY A 198 5.77 -5.25 -7.45
N ALA A 199 5.07 -6.29 -7.00
CA ALA A 199 4.84 -6.57 -5.59
C ALA A 199 6.11 -6.99 -4.85
N SER A 200 6.22 -6.64 -3.56
CA SER A 200 7.38 -6.91 -2.72
C SER A 200 7.44 -8.35 -2.24
N ALA A 201 8.65 -8.92 -2.21
CA ALA A 201 8.94 -10.23 -1.62
C ALA A 201 9.44 -10.15 -0.16
N GLU A 202 9.51 -8.96 0.42
CA GLU A 202 10.17 -8.70 1.72
C GLU A 202 9.49 -9.39 2.90
N GLY A 203 8.24 -9.82 2.75
CA GLY A 203 7.52 -10.63 3.75
C GLY A 203 7.99 -12.07 3.86
N THR A 204 8.94 -12.52 3.03
CA THR A 204 9.48 -13.90 3.03
C THR A 204 8.42 -14.98 2.71
N TRP A 205 8.67 -16.24 3.07
CA TRP A 205 7.75 -17.35 2.73
C TRP A 205 6.46 -17.35 3.53
N ASN A 206 6.51 -16.90 4.79
CA ASN A 206 5.40 -16.97 5.73
C ASN A 206 4.68 -15.61 5.91
N GLY A 207 5.17 -14.57 5.26
CA GLY A 207 4.81 -13.22 5.63
C GLY A 207 5.41 -12.83 6.98
N ALA A 208 5.13 -11.64 7.45
CA ALA A 208 5.64 -11.15 8.71
C ALA A 208 4.55 -10.42 9.49
N TYR A 209 4.58 -10.54 10.81
CA TYR A 209 3.86 -9.66 11.73
C TYR A 209 4.62 -8.34 11.91
N ASN A 210 5.95 -8.41 11.90
CA ASN A 210 6.84 -7.27 11.91
C ASN A 210 8.00 -7.51 10.92
N GLU A 211 7.97 -6.88 9.75
CA GLU A 211 9.01 -7.06 8.74
C GLU A 211 10.38 -6.55 9.19
N MET A 212 10.44 -5.61 10.15
CA MET A 212 11.70 -5.19 10.74
C MET A 212 12.42 -6.34 11.45
N ALA A 213 11.70 -7.34 11.94
CA ALA A 213 12.30 -8.56 12.47
C ALA A 213 13.05 -9.33 11.37
N ASN A 214 12.48 -9.42 10.17
CA ASN A 214 13.12 -10.06 9.02
C ASN A 214 14.41 -9.34 8.63
N PHE A 215 14.38 -8.02 8.50
CA PHE A 215 15.54 -7.21 8.14
C PHE A 215 16.67 -7.28 9.19
N ASN A 216 16.33 -7.57 10.44
CA ASN A 216 17.31 -7.76 11.53
C ASN A 216 17.71 -9.23 11.74
N GLY A 217 17.35 -10.14 10.82
CA GLY A 217 17.72 -11.55 10.92
C GLY A 217 16.95 -12.35 11.98
N LEU A 218 15.84 -11.82 12.46
CA LEU A 218 15.02 -12.38 13.55
C LEU A 218 13.73 -13.07 13.04
N ALA A 219 13.62 -13.33 11.74
CA ALA A 219 12.44 -13.97 11.12
C ALA A 219 12.02 -15.29 11.82
N ALA A 220 12.99 -16.04 12.31
CA ALA A 220 12.74 -17.32 13.00
C ALA A 220 11.96 -17.18 14.32
N LEU A 221 11.84 -15.97 14.87
CA LEU A 221 11.02 -15.72 16.07
C LEU A 221 9.52 -15.68 15.75
N GLU A 222 9.15 -15.42 14.50
CA GLU A 222 7.77 -15.39 14.06
C GLU A 222 7.29 -16.78 13.65
N THR A 223 7.21 -17.69 14.64
CA THR A 223 6.70 -19.05 14.44
C THR A 223 5.21 -19.05 14.04
N PRO A 224 4.68 -20.16 13.48
CA PRO A 224 3.24 -20.26 13.20
C PRO A 224 2.36 -19.93 14.40
N GLU A 225 2.75 -20.38 15.60
CA GLU A 225 2.00 -20.12 16.84
C GLU A 225 2.06 -18.63 17.22
N PHE A 226 3.23 -18.00 17.04
CA PHE A 226 3.40 -16.56 17.27
C PHE A 226 2.48 -15.75 16.35
N LEU A 227 2.47 -16.07 15.06
CA LEU A 227 1.65 -15.40 14.04
C LEU A 227 0.15 -15.61 14.31
N MET A 228 -0.27 -16.86 14.58
CA MET A 228 -1.66 -17.18 14.86
C MET A 228 -2.20 -16.50 16.13
N ALA A 229 -1.37 -16.37 17.17
CA ALA A 229 -1.75 -15.63 18.38
C ALA A 229 -1.99 -14.13 18.13
N ARG A 230 -1.56 -13.62 16.96
CA ARG A 230 -1.69 -12.21 16.54
C ARG A 230 -2.57 -12.01 15.31
N TYR A 231 -3.32 -13.02 14.93
CA TYR A 231 -4.19 -13.01 13.75
C TYR A 231 -5.08 -11.77 13.66
N ASP A 232 -5.76 -11.42 14.75
CA ASP A 232 -6.67 -10.27 14.81
C ASP A 232 -5.96 -8.90 14.90
N LYS A 233 -4.64 -8.90 15.08
CA LYS A 233 -3.82 -7.69 15.19
C LYS A 233 -3.16 -7.29 13.88
N LEU A 234 -3.20 -8.16 12.86
CA LEU A 234 -2.65 -7.86 11.55
C LEU A 234 -3.37 -6.66 10.93
N GLY A 235 -2.58 -5.71 10.44
CA GLY A 235 -3.07 -4.45 9.88
C GLY A 235 -3.34 -3.37 10.92
N GLY A 236 -3.36 -3.72 12.19
CA GLY A 236 -3.56 -2.78 13.30
C GLY A 236 -2.27 -2.07 13.75
N PRO A 237 -2.38 -1.10 14.67
CA PRO A 237 -1.27 -0.28 15.12
C PRO A 237 -0.16 -1.04 15.88
N GLU A 238 -0.44 -2.27 16.31
CA GLU A 238 0.54 -3.12 17.00
C GLU A 238 1.40 -3.95 16.04
N SER A 239 1.06 -3.98 14.75
CA SER A 239 1.79 -4.73 13.71
C SER A 239 2.66 -3.81 12.86
N TYR A 240 3.60 -4.42 12.14
CA TYR A 240 4.35 -3.80 11.05
C TYR A 240 4.45 -4.85 9.96
N ASN A 241 3.28 -5.25 9.43
CA ASN A 241 3.10 -6.53 8.77
C ASN A 241 3.31 -6.48 7.25
N HIS A 242 3.72 -7.62 6.73
CA HIS A 242 3.88 -7.88 5.30
C HIS A 242 3.27 -9.24 4.92
N TYR A 243 2.75 -9.36 3.70
CA TYR A 243 2.23 -10.63 3.16
C TYR A 243 3.37 -11.57 2.74
N ALA A 244 3.07 -12.87 2.60
CA ALA A 244 4.00 -13.89 2.11
C ALA A 244 4.33 -13.71 0.62
N VAL A 245 5.54 -14.08 0.21
CA VAL A 245 6.05 -13.94 -1.17
C VAL A 245 5.16 -14.62 -2.23
N GLY A 246 4.46 -15.69 -1.88
CA GLY A 246 3.52 -16.34 -2.79
C GLY A 246 2.40 -15.40 -3.26
N TRP A 247 1.94 -14.51 -2.39
CA TRP A 247 0.98 -13.47 -2.75
C TRP A 247 1.60 -12.37 -3.63
N ALA A 248 2.86 -11.97 -3.35
CA ALA A 248 3.58 -11.04 -4.21
C ALA A 248 3.64 -11.56 -5.65
N HIS A 249 4.05 -12.82 -5.81
CA HIS A 249 4.09 -13.48 -7.12
C HIS A 249 2.71 -13.56 -7.79
N ALA A 250 1.65 -13.84 -7.01
CA ALA A 250 0.29 -13.86 -7.55
C ALA A 250 -0.16 -12.47 -8.05
N MET A 251 0.20 -11.41 -7.36
CA MET A 251 -0.13 -10.04 -7.77
C MET A 251 0.66 -9.55 -8.99
N ASN A 252 1.81 -10.16 -9.28
CA ASN A 252 2.59 -9.84 -10.48
C ASN A 252 2.14 -10.59 -11.74
N THR A 253 1.06 -11.36 -11.68
CA THR A 253 0.54 -12.10 -12.84
C THR A 253 0.28 -11.18 -14.03
N PRO A 254 0.73 -11.51 -15.24
CA PRO A 254 1.30 -12.80 -15.68
C PRO A 254 2.81 -12.92 -15.53
N TYR A 255 3.48 -11.89 -15.04
CA TYR A 255 4.94 -11.80 -15.00
C TYR A 255 5.57 -12.76 -13.97
N GLN A 256 6.87 -12.94 -14.11
CA GLN A 256 7.64 -13.76 -13.17
C GLN A 256 8.12 -12.94 -11.96
N TRP A 257 8.34 -13.64 -10.84
CA TRP A 257 8.98 -13.11 -9.64
C TRP A 257 8.23 -11.95 -8.99
N THR A 258 8.97 -10.94 -8.52
CA THR A 258 8.51 -9.83 -7.70
C THR A 258 9.14 -8.51 -8.15
N LYS A 259 8.98 -7.41 -7.43
CA LYS A 259 9.48 -6.07 -7.78
C LYS A 259 10.97 -5.96 -8.08
N GLN A 260 11.80 -6.93 -7.65
CA GLN A 260 13.24 -6.91 -7.87
C GLN A 260 13.65 -7.29 -9.30
N VAL A 261 12.75 -7.83 -10.09
CA VAL A 261 13.03 -8.24 -11.47
C VAL A 261 12.43 -7.20 -12.41
N ALA A 262 13.28 -6.52 -13.13
CA ALA A 262 12.87 -5.72 -14.28
C ALA A 262 12.54 -6.70 -15.42
N SER A 263 11.28 -6.84 -15.76
CA SER A 263 10.77 -7.68 -16.83
C SER A 263 10.47 -6.86 -18.09
#